data_fe698b7329b625d98667c6098b676e80
#
_entry.id   fe698b7329b625d98667c6098b676e80
#
_cell.length_a   1.000
_cell.length_b   1.000
_cell.length_c   1.000
_cell.angle_alpha   90.00
_cell.angle_beta   90.00
_cell.angle_gamma   90.00
#
_symmetry.space_group_name_H-M   'P 1'
#
loop_
_entity.id
_entity.type
_entity.pdbx_description
1 polymer ?
#
loop_
_entity_poly.entity_id
_entity_poly.type
_entity_poly.pdbx_seq_one_letter_code
_entity_poly.pdbx_strand_id
1 'polypeptide(L)'
;MTRPENPRLDNQRHITAPTGTTLSAKSWLTEAPLRMLMNNLDPRVAENPQELVVYGGIGRAARDWESYDRIVETLKRLDDDETLLVQSGKPVGVFRTHRDAPRVLIANSNLVPHWATWEHFHELDRKGLMMYGQMTAGSWIYIGSQGIVQGTYETFVEMGRQHYGGDLAGRWLLTAGLGGMGGAQPLAATMAGASCLAIECQPSRIAMRLSTGYLDHKADTINEAIAILDRAKAEGKTVSVGLLGNAAELLPEIYRRGIRPDLLTDQTSAHDPVNGYLPIGWSLEQWFEGRERDPKAVSDAAKASMAIHVQAMLDFHSAGVPTVDYGNNIRQVAKDEGVANAFDFPGFVPAYIRPLFCRGIGPFRWVALSGDPEDIYRTDAKVKELLPENAPLHRWLNMARERIQFQGLPARICWVGLGDRDRLGLAFNEMVASGELKAPIVIGRDHLDSGSVASPNRETEAMRDGSDAVSDWPLLNALLNTASGATWVSLHHGGGVGMGYSQHAGMVIVADGTPDAAARLERVLWNDPATGVMRHADARYSDAIDCARVFQLDLPNV
;
A
#
# COMPACT_ATOMS: atom_id res chain seq x y z
N MET A 1 17.40 -23.49 -16.15
CA MET A 1 18.62 -23.44 -15.32
C MET A 1 18.17 -23.13 -13.91
N THR A 2 18.25 -24.09 -13.01
CA THR A 2 17.99 -23.93 -11.58
C THR A 2 18.82 -22.77 -11.06
N ARG A 3 18.21 -21.86 -10.26
CA ARG A 3 18.99 -20.94 -9.43
C ARG A 3 20.08 -21.77 -8.75
N PRO A 4 21.36 -21.35 -8.75
CA PRO A 4 22.34 -22.04 -7.92
C PRO A 4 21.79 -22.03 -6.50
N GLU A 5 21.63 -23.20 -5.90
CA GLU A 5 21.30 -23.35 -4.49
C GLU A 5 22.24 -22.42 -3.71
N ASN A 6 21.65 -21.43 -3.05
CA ASN A 6 22.43 -20.52 -2.24
C ASN A 6 22.92 -21.32 -1.02
N PRO A 7 24.20 -21.64 -0.88
CA PRO A 7 24.72 -22.49 0.19
C PRO A 7 24.59 -21.87 1.59
N ARG A 8 23.87 -20.73 1.73
CA ARG A 8 23.65 -20.01 2.98
C ARG A 8 22.25 -20.22 3.59
N LEU A 9 21.43 -21.15 3.08
CA LEU A 9 20.09 -21.45 3.60
C LEU A 9 20.08 -22.30 4.89
N ASP A 10 21.24 -22.67 5.44
CA ASP A 10 21.33 -23.54 6.62
C ASP A 10 21.13 -22.82 7.98
N ASN A 11 20.92 -21.50 7.99
CA ASN A 11 20.59 -20.74 9.20
C ASN A 11 19.29 -19.95 8.99
N GLN A 12 18.15 -20.54 9.35
CA GLN A 12 16.88 -19.80 9.43
C GLN A 12 17.05 -18.61 10.38
N ARG A 13 17.05 -17.39 9.81
CA ARG A 13 17.16 -16.15 10.59
C ARG A 13 15.79 -15.73 11.07
N HIS A 14 15.60 -15.62 12.37
CA HIS A 14 14.43 -14.99 12.98
C HIS A 14 14.76 -13.55 13.32
N ILE A 15 14.25 -12.61 12.53
CA ILE A 15 14.45 -11.19 12.76
C ILE A 15 13.24 -10.63 13.49
N THR A 16 13.47 -9.93 14.59
CA THR A 16 12.46 -9.14 15.30
C THR A 16 13.06 -7.80 15.69
N ALA A 17 12.27 -6.74 15.57
CA ALA A 17 12.73 -5.42 15.96
C ALA A 17 12.92 -5.33 17.49
N PRO A 18 13.99 -4.69 17.98
CA PRO A 18 14.09 -4.33 19.39
C PRO A 18 12.93 -3.42 19.80
N THR A 19 12.53 -3.49 21.07
CA THR A 19 11.44 -2.71 21.66
C THR A 19 11.91 -1.96 22.91
N GLY A 20 11.10 -1.01 23.38
CA GLY A 20 11.43 -0.22 24.58
C GLY A 20 12.44 0.88 24.32
N THR A 21 13.10 1.35 25.38
CA THR A 21 13.93 2.56 25.38
C THR A 21 15.44 2.32 25.19
N THR A 22 15.87 1.06 25.18
CA THR A 22 17.29 0.73 24.99
C THR A 22 17.70 0.87 23.55
N LEU A 23 18.67 1.74 23.28
CA LEU A 23 19.23 1.93 21.94
C LEU A 23 20.28 0.86 21.60
N SER A 24 20.25 0.37 20.39
CA SER A 24 21.33 -0.42 19.77
C SER A 24 22.16 0.41 18.79
N ALA A 25 21.66 1.59 18.41
CA ALA A 25 22.33 2.61 17.61
C ALA A 25 22.70 3.84 18.47
N LYS A 26 23.31 4.87 17.87
CA LYS A 26 23.79 6.04 18.61
C LYS A 26 22.68 7.02 19.02
N SER A 27 21.60 7.08 18.25
CA SER A 27 20.48 7.98 18.50
C SER A 27 19.16 7.38 18.00
N TRP A 28 18.03 7.99 18.38
CA TRP A 28 16.72 7.60 17.84
C TRP A 28 16.59 7.81 16.33
N LEU A 29 17.35 8.76 15.76
CA LEU A 29 17.34 9.03 14.31
C LEU A 29 17.92 7.87 13.50
N THR A 30 18.83 7.09 14.09
CA THR A 30 19.47 5.92 13.47
C THR A 30 18.87 4.59 13.98
N GLU A 31 18.37 4.57 15.22
CA GLU A 31 17.64 3.42 15.78
C GLU A 31 16.30 3.17 15.09
N ALA A 32 15.57 4.23 14.75
CA ALA A 32 14.25 4.10 14.15
C ALA A 32 14.29 3.38 12.79
N PRO A 33 15.09 3.79 11.78
CA PRO A 33 15.21 3.04 10.54
C PRO A 33 15.75 1.63 10.74
N LEU A 34 16.62 1.40 11.74
CA LEU A 34 17.09 0.06 12.12
C LEU A 34 15.94 -0.84 12.58
N ARG A 35 15.13 -0.37 13.53
CA ARG A 35 13.97 -1.14 14.03
C ARG A 35 12.95 -1.38 12.95
N MET A 36 12.69 -0.39 12.09
CA MET A 36 11.72 -0.50 11.01
C MET A 36 12.18 -1.47 9.91
N LEU A 37 13.47 -1.49 9.55
CA LEU A 37 14.04 -2.51 8.67
C LEU A 37 13.86 -3.92 9.26
N MET A 38 14.18 -4.10 10.54
CA MET A 38 14.01 -5.39 11.24
C MET A 38 12.52 -5.78 11.34
N ASN A 39 11.65 -4.82 11.64
CA ASN A 39 10.20 -5.05 11.70
C ASN A 39 9.64 -5.56 10.36
N ASN A 40 10.13 -5.04 9.23
CA ASN A 40 9.72 -5.51 7.91
C ASN A 40 10.03 -6.99 7.66
N LEU A 41 10.99 -7.55 8.38
CA LEU A 41 11.42 -8.96 8.26
C LEU A 41 10.95 -9.85 9.43
N ASP A 42 10.17 -9.29 10.36
CA ASP A 42 9.51 -10.08 11.40
C ASP A 42 8.60 -11.14 10.75
N PRO A 43 8.66 -12.41 11.17
CA PRO A 43 7.83 -13.47 10.58
C PRO A 43 6.31 -13.21 10.66
N ARG A 44 5.86 -12.33 11.54
CA ARG A 44 4.46 -11.89 11.63
C ARG A 44 4.11 -10.83 10.57
N VAL A 45 5.12 -10.22 9.93
CA VAL A 45 4.99 -9.12 8.96
C VAL A 45 5.27 -9.59 7.55
N ALA A 46 6.43 -10.24 7.34
CA ALA A 46 6.94 -10.61 6.03
C ALA A 46 6.29 -11.88 5.45
N GLU A 47 6.01 -11.87 4.15
CA GLU A 47 5.49 -13.05 3.43
C GLU A 47 6.54 -14.17 3.34
N ASN A 48 7.81 -13.82 3.08
CA ASN A 48 8.92 -14.76 3.05
C ASN A 48 10.20 -14.09 3.62
N PRO A 49 10.34 -14.04 4.95
CA PRO A 49 11.45 -13.37 5.60
C PRO A 49 12.81 -13.99 5.25
N GLN A 50 12.88 -15.28 4.94
CA GLN A 50 14.13 -15.95 4.59
C GLN A 50 14.72 -15.45 3.26
N GLU A 51 13.87 -15.02 2.35
CA GLU A 51 14.27 -14.40 1.09
C GLU A 51 14.19 -12.85 1.12
N LEU A 52 14.05 -12.26 2.31
CA LEU A 52 13.91 -10.82 2.53
C LEU A 52 12.65 -10.22 1.90
N VAL A 53 11.69 -11.04 1.50
CA VAL A 53 10.44 -10.61 0.87
C VAL A 53 9.43 -10.21 1.93
N VAL A 54 9.04 -8.95 1.88
CA VAL A 54 8.08 -8.35 2.82
C VAL A 54 6.66 -8.58 2.34
N TYR A 55 6.34 -8.20 1.10
CA TYR A 55 5.04 -8.44 0.47
C TYR A 55 5.11 -8.34 -1.06
N GLY A 56 4.00 -8.69 -1.73
CA GLY A 56 3.85 -8.58 -3.18
C GLY A 56 4.72 -9.57 -3.97
N GLY A 57 5.07 -10.69 -3.37
CA GLY A 57 5.77 -11.81 -3.99
C GLY A 57 7.28 -11.61 -4.18
N ILE A 58 7.74 -10.39 -4.54
CA ILE A 58 9.16 -10.08 -4.78
C ILE A 58 9.63 -8.78 -4.12
N GLY A 59 8.77 -8.07 -3.40
CA GLY A 59 9.10 -6.81 -2.72
C GLY A 59 10.00 -7.04 -1.51
N ARG A 60 11.30 -6.68 -1.62
CA ARG A 60 12.32 -6.96 -0.61
C ARG A 60 12.65 -5.73 0.25
N ALA A 61 13.07 -5.97 1.49
CA ALA A 61 13.58 -4.95 2.41
C ALA A 61 15.07 -4.64 2.21
N ALA A 62 15.84 -5.62 1.77
CA ALA A 62 17.26 -5.51 1.43
C ALA A 62 17.57 -6.40 0.23
N ARG A 63 18.67 -6.16 -0.48
CA ARG A 63 19.03 -6.89 -1.70
C ARG A 63 19.33 -8.36 -1.43
N ASP A 64 20.12 -8.60 -0.40
CA ASP A 64 20.56 -9.90 0.09
C ASP A 64 20.92 -9.80 1.58
N TRP A 65 21.19 -10.93 2.22
CA TRP A 65 21.53 -10.97 3.65
C TRP A 65 22.82 -10.25 3.99
N GLU A 66 23.79 -10.24 3.11
CA GLU A 66 25.05 -9.49 3.32
C GLU A 66 24.77 -7.99 3.33
N SER A 67 23.94 -7.49 2.40
CA SER A 67 23.52 -6.10 2.36
C SER A 67 22.70 -5.74 3.61
N TYR A 68 21.80 -6.61 4.06
CA TYR A 68 21.04 -6.43 5.30
C TYR A 68 21.97 -6.25 6.50
N ASP A 69 22.92 -7.18 6.70
CA ASP A 69 23.88 -7.12 7.81
C ASP A 69 24.68 -5.80 7.79
N ARG A 70 25.16 -5.41 6.61
CA ARG A 70 25.91 -4.15 6.43
C ARG A 70 25.05 -2.90 6.68
N ILE A 71 23.76 -2.90 6.32
CA ILE A 71 22.85 -1.80 6.65
C ILE A 71 22.69 -1.70 8.17
N VAL A 72 22.43 -2.83 8.84
CA VAL A 72 22.27 -2.91 10.29
C VAL A 72 23.53 -2.39 11.02
N GLU A 73 24.70 -2.88 10.63
CA GLU A 73 25.99 -2.45 11.19
C GLU A 73 26.24 -0.94 10.97
N THR A 74 25.90 -0.45 9.78
CA THR A 74 26.08 0.96 9.45
C THR A 74 25.16 1.86 10.27
N LEU A 75 23.87 1.50 10.39
CA LEU A 75 22.91 2.26 11.21
C LEU A 75 23.30 2.33 12.68
N LYS A 76 23.90 1.26 13.23
CA LYS A 76 24.40 1.24 14.62
C LYS A 76 25.54 2.22 14.88
N ARG A 77 26.37 2.50 13.87
CA ARG A 77 27.56 3.36 14.00
C ARG A 77 27.39 4.78 13.45
N LEU A 78 26.32 5.03 12.68
CA LEU A 78 26.06 6.29 11.98
C LEU A 78 25.92 7.46 12.97
N ASP A 79 26.55 8.57 12.67
CA ASP A 79 26.41 9.81 13.44
C ASP A 79 25.22 10.65 12.94
N ASP A 80 24.74 11.57 13.80
CA ASP A 80 23.56 12.39 13.50
C ASP A 80 23.78 13.44 12.41
N ASP A 81 25.02 13.63 11.94
CA ASP A 81 25.38 14.47 10.81
C ASP A 81 25.83 13.66 9.58
N GLU A 82 25.60 12.35 9.58
CA GLU A 82 25.92 11.45 8.49
C GLU A 82 24.67 10.89 7.80
N THR A 83 24.79 10.59 6.51
CA THR A 83 23.73 10.00 5.68
C THR A 83 24.22 8.74 5.00
N LEU A 84 23.50 7.63 5.21
CA LEU A 84 23.67 6.37 4.51
C LEU A 84 22.94 6.38 3.18
N LEU A 85 23.62 6.00 2.09
CA LEU A 85 23.01 5.79 0.78
C LEU A 85 22.75 4.31 0.54
N VAL A 86 21.52 3.98 0.12
CA VAL A 86 21.06 2.61 -0.17
C VAL A 86 20.56 2.55 -1.61
N GLN A 87 21.23 1.76 -2.45
CA GLN A 87 20.89 1.57 -3.85
C GLN A 87 20.31 0.16 -4.05
N SER A 88 19.03 0.08 -4.37
CA SER A 88 18.31 -1.20 -4.54
C SER A 88 18.67 -2.20 -3.44
N GLY A 89 18.46 -1.79 -2.18
CA GLY A 89 18.66 -2.59 -0.98
C GLY A 89 20.12 -2.88 -0.59
N LYS A 90 21.11 -2.25 -1.26
CA LYS A 90 22.53 -2.39 -0.94
C LYS A 90 23.06 -1.06 -0.37
N PRO A 91 23.72 -1.06 0.81
CA PRO A 91 24.40 0.13 1.31
C PRO A 91 25.64 0.40 0.47
N VAL A 92 25.73 1.62 -0.09
CA VAL A 92 26.78 1.97 -1.04
C VAL A 92 27.73 3.06 -0.57
N GLY A 93 27.37 3.82 0.47
CA GLY A 93 28.22 4.84 1.03
C GLY A 93 27.62 5.58 2.20
N VAL A 94 28.47 6.18 3.02
CA VAL A 94 28.13 7.09 4.10
C VAL A 94 28.81 8.43 3.83
N PHE A 95 28.05 9.49 3.93
CA PHE A 95 28.54 10.85 3.68
C PHE A 95 28.22 11.75 4.85
N ARG A 96 29.15 12.65 5.19
CA ARG A 96 28.86 13.73 6.12
C ARG A 96 27.92 14.72 5.45
N THR A 97 26.83 15.03 6.13
CA THR A 97 25.81 15.99 5.72
C THR A 97 25.62 17.04 6.81
N HIS A 98 24.47 17.09 7.43
CA HIS A 98 24.17 17.95 8.56
C HIS A 98 23.02 17.35 9.42
N ARG A 99 22.80 17.86 10.62
CA ARG A 99 21.82 17.29 11.58
C ARG A 99 20.39 17.21 11.04
N ASP A 100 19.97 18.17 10.22
CA ASP A 100 18.60 18.18 9.65
C ASP A 100 18.49 17.35 8.36
N ALA A 101 19.59 16.83 7.80
CA ALA A 101 19.56 15.96 6.64
C ALA A 101 18.99 14.57 7.00
N PRO A 102 18.42 13.84 6.03
CA PRO A 102 18.03 12.45 6.26
C PRO A 102 19.20 11.57 6.68
N ARG A 103 18.94 10.63 7.59
CA ARG A 103 19.93 9.61 8.00
C ARG A 103 20.09 8.53 6.92
N VAL A 104 19.04 8.31 6.11
CA VAL A 104 19.09 7.33 5.01
C VAL A 104 18.43 7.91 3.77
N LEU A 105 19.08 7.76 2.63
CA LEU A 105 18.51 8.00 1.30
C LEU A 105 18.48 6.69 0.52
N ILE A 106 17.32 6.33 0.02
CA ILE A 106 17.06 5.05 -0.64
C ILE A 106 16.60 5.29 -2.08
N ALA A 107 17.18 4.58 -3.03
CA ALA A 107 16.67 4.49 -4.39
C ALA A 107 16.51 3.01 -4.77
N ASN A 108 15.29 2.60 -5.13
CA ASN A 108 14.98 1.21 -5.43
C ASN A 108 14.41 1.04 -6.84
N SER A 109 14.91 0.03 -7.56
CA SER A 109 14.39 -0.44 -8.86
C SER A 109 14.24 0.64 -9.95
N ASN A 110 14.89 1.79 -9.78
CA ASN A 110 14.82 2.85 -10.78
C ASN A 110 15.65 2.47 -12.01
N LEU A 111 14.97 2.37 -13.15
CA LEU A 111 15.57 2.18 -14.47
C LEU A 111 15.37 3.43 -15.32
N VAL A 112 16.32 3.69 -16.23
CA VAL A 112 16.12 4.71 -17.25
C VAL A 112 14.89 4.32 -18.08
N PRO A 113 13.95 5.23 -18.41
CA PRO A 113 12.62 4.88 -18.90
C PRO A 113 12.56 3.87 -20.04
N HIS A 114 13.44 4.01 -21.05
CA HIS A 114 13.48 3.09 -22.18
C HIS A 114 13.81 1.63 -21.78
N TRP A 115 14.52 1.43 -20.69
CA TRP A 115 14.93 0.12 -20.15
C TRP A 115 14.02 -0.37 -19.00
N ALA A 116 12.98 0.37 -18.67
CA ALA A 116 12.08 0.05 -17.56
C ALA A 116 11.07 -1.04 -17.94
N THR A 117 11.57 -2.24 -18.23
CA THR A 117 10.79 -3.44 -18.54
C THR A 117 11.06 -4.53 -17.50
N TRP A 118 10.11 -5.45 -17.34
CA TRP A 118 10.28 -6.60 -16.46
C TRP A 118 11.44 -7.50 -16.89
N GLU A 119 11.63 -7.70 -18.20
CA GLU A 119 12.69 -8.54 -18.74
C GLU A 119 14.06 -8.00 -18.33
N HIS A 120 14.27 -6.70 -18.53
CA HIS A 120 15.53 -6.06 -18.16
C HIS A 120 15.74 -6.01 -16.64
N PHE A 121 14.67 -5.71 -15.88
CA PHE A 121 14.72 -5.78 -14.42
C PHE A 121 15.16 -7.16 -13.92
N HIS A 122 14.54 -8.23 -14.42
CA HIS A 122 14.87 -9.60 -14.01
C HIS A 122 16.30 -10.00 -14.40
N GLU A 123 16.80 -9.51 -15.55
CA GLU A 123 18.21 -9.70 -15.92
C GLU A 123 19.15 -9.09 -14.88
N LEU A 124 18.88 -7.85 -14.45
CA LEU A 124 19.69 -7.14 -13.46
C LEU A 124 19.57 -7.74 -12.05
N ASP A 125 18.38 -8.17 -11.64
CA ASP A 125 18.16 -8.84 -10.35
C ASP A 125 18.95 -10.16 -10.29
N ARG A 126 18.93 -10.97 -11.37
CA ARG A 126 19.74 -12.19 -11.45
C ARG A 126 21.25 -11.94 -11.38
N LYS A 127 21.71 -10.78 -11.86
CA LYS A 127 23.11 -10.34 -11.76
C LYS A 127 23.45 -9.75 -10.39
N GLY A 128 22.49 -9.64 -9.46
CA GLY A 128 22.70 -9.04 -8.15
C GLY A 128 22.92 -7.52 -8.19
N LEU A 129 22.47 -6.85 -9.24
CA LEU A 129 22.64 -5.41 -9.43
C LEU A 129 21.44 -4.58 -8.97
N MET A 130 20.30 -5.22 -8.78
CA MET A 130 19.03 -4.59 -8.48
C MET A 130 18.17 -5.47 -7.57
N MET A 131 17.19 -4.90 -6.90
CA MET A 131 16.11 -5.62 -6.24
C MET A 131 14.79 -4.87 -6.44
N TYR A 132 13.67 -5.56 -6.33
CA TYR A 132 12.37 -4.92 -6.31
C TYR A 132 12.04 -4.43 -4.89
N GLY A 133 12.37 -3.17 -4.63
CA GLY A 133 12.06 -2.50 -3.37
C GLY A 133 10.66 -1.89 -3.44
N GLN A 134 9.64 -2.73 -3.41
CA GLN A 134 8.25 -2.31 -3.56
C GLN A 134 7.81 -1.40 -2.41
N MET A 135 7.50 -0.13 -2.75
CA MET A 135 6.87 0.85 -1.84
C MET A 135 7.38 0.75 -0.38
N THR A 136 6.49 0.55 0.57
CA THR A 136 6.79 0.51 2.00
C THR A 136 7.65 -0.69 2.44
N ALA A 137 7.77 -1.73 1.63
CA ALA A 137 8.73 -2.82 1.85
C ALA A 137 10.18 -2.31 1.70
N GLY A 138 10.47 -1.64 0.58
CA GLY A 138 11.80 -1.12 0.27
C GLY A 138 12.17 0.15 1.02
N SER A 139 11.21 0.86 1.61
CA SER A 139 11.42 2.06 2.45
C SER A 139 11.25 1.82 3.94
N TRP A 140 11.08 0.57 4.35
CA TRP A 140 11.04 0.17 5.76
C TRP A 140 9.95 0.87 6.58
N ILE A 141 8.76 1.02 6.02
CA ILE A 141 7.60 1.60 6.69
C ILE A 141 6.32 0.76 6.53
N TYR A 142 6.48 -0.51 6.16
CA TYR A 142 5.35 -1.43 6.10
C TYR A 142 4.85 -1.77 7.51
N ILE A 143 3.55 -1.68 7.70
CA ILE A 143 2.88 -1.87 9.01
C ILE A 143 1.90 -3.05 8.99
N GLY A 144 2.10 -4.00 8.09
CA GLY A 144 1.17 -5.09 7.87
C GLY A 144 -0.03 -4.68 7.01
N SER A 145 -1.03 -5.53 6.99
CA SER A 145 -2.20 -5.38 6.11
C SER A 145 -3.16 -4.25 6.49
N GLN A 146 -3.04 -3.64 7.69
CA GLN A 146 -3.96 -2.57 8.10
C GLN A 146 -3.88 -1.33 7.20
N GLY A 147 -2.72 -1.08 6.57
CA GLY A 147 -2.57 0.05 5.65
C GLY A 147 -3.52 -0.04 4.47
N ILE A 148 -3.59 -1.21 3.85
CA ILE A 148 -4.49 -1.44 2.71
C ILE A 148 -5.95 -1.58 3.15
N VAL A 149 -6.22 -2.12 4.35
CA VAL A 149 -7.59 -2.20 4.89
C VAL A 149 -8.18 -0.80 5.04
N GLN A 150 -7.41 0.15 5.56
CA GLN A 150 -7.88 1.50 5.79
C GLN A 150 -8.17 2.24 4.46
N GLY A 151 -7.25 2.22 3.50
CA GLY A 151 -7.48 2.85 2.20
C GLY A 151 -8.66 2.23 1.43
N THR A 152 -8.84 0.91 1.56
CA THR A 152 -9.97 0.19 0.97
C THR A 152 -11.28 0.56 1.67
N TYR A 153 -11.27 0.70 3.00
CA TYR A 153 -12.40 1.19 3.77
C TYR A 153 -12.85 2.58 3.31
N GLU A 154 -11.93 3.55 3.16
CA GLU A 154 -12.24 4.89 2.67
C GLU A 154 -12.87 4.84 1.27
N THR A 155 -12.33 4.00 0.38
CA THR A 155 -12.88 3.82 -0.96
C THR A 155 -14.31 3.31 -0.91
N PHE A 156 -14.61 2.29 -0.11
CA PHE A 156 -15.95 1.70 -0.03
C PHE A 156 -16.95 2.62 0.66
N VAL A 157 -16.54 3.38 1.68
CA VAL A 157 -17.37 4.41 2.30
C VAL A 157 -17.73 5.48 1.26
N GLU A 158 -16.77 5.92 0.45
CA GLU A 158 -17.02 6.93 -0.59
C GLU A 158 -17.91 6.37 -1.73
N MET A 159 -17.70 5.10 -2.13
CA MET A 159 -18.63 4.41 -3.05
C MET A 159 -20.06 4.39 -2.50
N GLY A 160 -20.21 4.04 -1.22
CA GLY A 160 -21.51 4.09 -0.55
C GLY A 160 -22.14 5.48 -0.54
N ARG A 161 -21.32 6.50 -0.28
CA ARG A 161 -21.78 7.90 -0.27
C ARG A 161 -22.27 8.36 -1.64
N GLN A 162 -21.53 8.07 -2.70
CA GLN A 162 -21.88 8.53 -4.06
C GLN A 162 -23.07 7.78 -4.67
N HIS A 163 -23.16 6.47 -4.45
CA HIS A 163 -24.16 5.65 -5.12
C HIS A 163 -25.38 5.30 -4.27
N TYR A 164 -25.24 5.37 -2.93
CA TYR A 164 -26.26 4.86 -1.99
C TYR A 164 -26.56 5.78 -0.81
N GLY A 165 -26.21 7.07 -0.90
CA GLY A 165 -26.48 8.04 0.16
C GLY A 165 -25.73 7.79 1.48
N GLY A 166 -24.65 6.99 1.43
CA GLY A 166 -23.80 6.66 2.58
C GLY A 166 -24.21 5.40 3.35
N ASP A 167 -25.28 4.70 2.93
CA ASP A 167 -25.73 3.47 3.57
C ASP A 167 -25.47 2.25 2.68
N LEU A 168 -24.61 1.35 3.17
CA LEU A 168 -24.30 0.08 2.54
C LEU A 168 -24.99 -1.13 3.21
N ALA A 169 -25.89 -0.90 4.18
CA ALA A 169 -26.62 -1.98 4.84
C ALA A 169 -27.46 -2.79 3.85
N GLY A 170 -27.31 -4.11 3.92
CA GLY A 170 -27.99 -5.06 3.02
C GLY A 170 -27.49 -5.08 1.59
N ARG A 171 -26.39 -4.37 1.28
CA ARG A 171 -25.69 -4.38 0.00
C ARG A 171 -24.49 -5.28 0.03
N TRP A 172 -24.01 -5.69 -1.14
CA TRP A 172 -22.82 -6.51 -1.23
C TRP A 172 -21.90 -6.14 -2.40
N LEU A 173 -20.61 -6.31 -2.13
CA LEU A 173 -19.51 -6.10 -3.06
C LEU A 173 -19.04 -7.42 -3.64
N LEU A 174 -18.82 -7.48 -4.96
CA LEU A 174 -18.10 -8.55 -5.63
C LEU A 174 -16.66 -8.12 -5.92
N THR A 175 -15.70 -8.96 -5.58
CA THR A 175 -14.29 -8.73 -5.88
C THR A 175 -13.57 -10.03 -6.20
N ALA A 176 -12.30 -9.94 -6.63
CA ALA A 176 -11.44 -11.09 -6.82
C ALA A 176 -10.04 -10.84 -6.26
N GLY A 177 -9.40 -11.93 -5.79
CA GLY A 177 -8.08 -11.93 -5.20
C GLY A 177 -8.08 -11.78 -3.67
N LEU A 178 -7.50 -12.78 -2.97
CA LEU A 178 -7.27 -12.78 -1.51
C LEU A 178 -5.77 -12.83 -1.16
N GLY A 179 -4.92 -12.38 -2.07
CA GLY A 179 -3.49 -12.23 -1.85
C GLY A 179 -3.16 -11.13 -0.82
N GLY A 180 -1.88 -10.71 -0.77
CA GLY A 180 -1.41 -9.71 0.20
C GLY A 180 -2.27 -8.44 0.24
N MET A 181 -2.58 -7.88 -0.93
CA MET A 181 -3.38 -6.65 -1.07
C MET A 181 -4.89 -6.94 -1.11
N GLY A 182 -5.34 -7.83 -2.00
CA GLY A 182 -6.77 -8.15 -2.19
C GLY A 182 -7.43 -8.77 -0.96
N GLY A 183 -6.65 -9.46 -0.14
CA GLY A 183 -7.14 -10.05 1.11
C GLY A 183 -7.67 -9.05 2.14
N ALA A 184 -7.41 -7.76 1.97
CA ALA A 184 -7.97 -6.70 2.81
C ALA A 184 -9.41 -6.33 2.45
N GLN A 185 -9.85 -6.59 1.23
CA GLN A 185 -11.15 -6.14 0.73
C GLN A 185 -12.34 -6.70 1.51
N PRO A 186 -12.41 -7.99 1.87
CA PRO A 186 -13.53 -8.52 2.66
C PRO A 186 -13.70 -7.82 4.01
N LEU A 187 -12.60 -7.64 4.74
CA LEU A 187 -12.63 -6.94 6.04
C LEU A 187 -13.05 -5.47 5.87
N ALA A 188 -12.46 -4.76 4.90
CA ALA A 188 -12.79 -3.37 4.64
C ALA A 188 -14.27 -3.19 4.25
N ALA A 189 -14.82 -4.08 3.43
CA ALA A 189 -16.23 -4.05 3.05
C ALA A 189 -17.16 -4.23 4.26
N THR A 190 -16.90 -5.22 5.12
CA THR A 190 -17.71 -5.42 6.32
C THR A 190 -17.58 -4.27 7.32
N MET A 191 -16.40 -3.67 7.46
CA MET A 191 -16.19 -2.44 8.25
C MET A 191 -16.94 -1.24 7.66
N ALA A 192 -17.07 -1.16 6.35
CA ALA A 192 -17.86 -0.12 5.66
C ALA A 192 -19.38 -0.37 5.70
N GLY A 193 -19.82 -1.53 6.19
CA GLY A 193 -21.24 -1.89 6.31
C GLY A 193 -21.81 -2.71 5.14
N ALA A 194 -20.96 -3.14 4.18
CA ALA A 194 -21.36 -3.99 3.06
C ALA A 194 -20.96 -5.46 3.31
N SER A 195 -21.74 -6.41 2.81
CA SER A 195 -21.25 -7.79 2.67
C SER A 195 -20.27 -7.88 1.50
N CYS A 196 -19.43 -8.93 1.45
CA CYS A 196 -18.43 -9.12 0.41
C CYS A 196 -18.44 -10.56 -0.12
N LEU A 197 -18.39 -10.71 -1.44
CA LEU A 197 -18.06 -11.97 -2.10
C LEU A 197 -16.70 -11.80 -2.80
N ALA A 198 -15.70 -12.54 -2.34
CA ALA A 198 -14.35 -12.51 -2.90
C ALA A 198 -14.02 -13.84 -3.58
N ILE A 199 -13.71 -13.80 -4.88
CA ILE A 199 -13.29 -14.98 -5.64
C ILE A 199 -11.78 -15.18 -5.46
N GLU A 200 -11.36 -16.40 -5.12
CA GLU A 200 -9.96 -16.76 -4.97
C GLU A 200 -9.70 -18.17 -5.51
N CYS A 201 -8.66 -18.31 -6.34
CA CYS A 201 -8.29 -19.58 -6.95
C CYS A 201 -7.45 -20.50 -6.05
N GLN A 202 -6.81 -19.97 -4.99
CA GLN A 202 -5.94 -20.71 -4.09
C GLN A 202 -6.62 -20.99 -2.75
N PRO A 203 -6.94 -22.28 -2.43
CA PRO A 203 -7.59 -22.64 -1.15
C PRO A 203 -6.81 -22.17 0.09
N SER A 204 -5.48 -22.15 0.01
CA SER A 204 -4.61 -21.72 1.12
C SER A 204 -4.80 -20.25 1.47
N ARG A 205 -5.05 -19.38 0.50
CA ARG A 205 -5.33 -17.96 0.73
C ARG A 205 -6.68 -17.77 1.42
N ILE A 206 -7.72 -18.49 0.99
CA ILE A 206 -9.02 -18.48 1.68
C ILE A 206 -8.83 -18.93 3.14
N ALA A 207 -8.14 -20.04 3.38
CA ALA A 207 -7.89 -20.56 4.72
C ALA A 207 -7.13 -19.55 5.60
N MET A 208 -6.11 -18.88 5.04
CA MET A 208 -5.36 -17.83 5.74
C MET A 208 -6.27 -16.67 6.16
N ARG A 209 -7.15 -16.20 5.26
CA ARG A 209 -8.05 -15.07 5.58
C ARG A 209 -9.11 -15.42 6.60
N LEU A 210 -9.59 -16.64 6.60
CA LEU A 210 -10.47 -17.18 7.67
C LEU A 210 -9.74 -17.21 9.01
N SER A 211 -8.51 -17.73 9.05
CA SER A 211 -7.74 -17.84 10.30
C SER A 211 -7.34 -16.48 10.89
N THR A 212 -7.19 -15.45 10.06
CA THR A 212 -6.84 -14.10 10.48
C THR A 212 -8.05 -13.19 10.73
N GLY A 213 -9.27 -13.69 10.53
CA GLY A 213 -10.50 -12.92 10.72
C GLY A 213 -10.77 -11.85 9.65
N TYR A 214 -10.11 -11.95 8.50
CA TYR A 214 -10.34 -11.06 7.36
C TYR A 214 -11.48 -11.55 6.46
N LEU A 215 -11.84 -12.82 6.60
CA LEU A 215 -12.92 -13.49 5.89
C LEU A 215 -13.75 -14.26 6.91
N ASP A 216 -15.10 -14.22 6.78
CA ASP A 216 -16.01 -14.87 7.72
C ASP A 216 -16.39 -16.29 7.28
N HIS A 217 -16.61 -16.49 5.97
CA HIS A 217 -17.11 -17.75 5.43
C HIS A 217 -16.35 -18.17 4.17
N LYS A 218 -16.37 -19.48 3.88
CA LYS A 218 -15.95 -20.07 2.60
C LYS A 218 -17.17 -20.64 1.90
N ALA A 219 -17.20 -20.56 0.58
CA ALA A 219 -18.15 -21.27 -0.29
C ALA A 219 -17.40 -21.97 -1.42
N ASP A 220 -17.91 -23.11 -1.84
CA ASP A 220 -17.37 -23.88 -2.98
C ASP A 220 -18.20 -23.71 -4.26
N THR A 221 -19.39 -23.10 -4.16
CA THR A 221 -20.27 -22.84 -5.30
C THR A 221 -20.89 -21.43 -5.21
N ILE A 222 -21.24 -20.87 -6.39
CA ILE A 222 -21.97 -19.59 -6.47
C ILE A 222 -23.27 -19.65 -5.67
N ASN A 223 -24.04 -20.75 -5.77
CA ASN A 223 -25.32 -20.88 -5.06
C ASN A 223 -25.14 -20.84 -3.53
N GLU A 224 -24.12 -21.50 -3.02
CA GLU A 224 -23.79 -21.48 -1.59
C GLU A 224 -23.39 -20.08 -1.15
N ALA A 225 -22.52 -19.41 -1.91
CA ALA A 225 -22.09 -18.05 -1.61
C ALA A 225 -23.28 -17.07 -1.55
N ILE A 226 -24.16 -17.12 -2.55
CA ILE A 226 -25.35 -16.25 -2.60
C ILE A 226 -26.32 -16.57 -1.44
N ALA A 227 -26.51 -17.84 -1.10
CA ALA A 227 -27.37 -18.23 0.03
C ALA A 227 -26.83 -17.69 1.38
N ILE A 228 -25.50 -17.62 1.56
CA ILE A 228 -24.89 -17.02 2.77
C ILE A 228 -25.17 -15.51 2.79
N LEU A 229 -24.96 -14.81 1.66
CA LEU A 229 -25.21 -13.36 1.55
C LEU A 229 -26.68 -13.02 1.79
N ASP A 230 -27.62 -13.76 1.19
CA ASP A 230 -29.07 -13.55 1.34
C ASP A 230 -29.53 -13.76 2.78
N ARG A 231 -29.00 -14.79 3.46
CA ARG A 231 -29.28 -15.02 4.88
C ARG A 231 -28.78 -13.86 5.74
N ALA A 232 -27.54 -13.43 5.53
CA ALA A 232 -26.98 -12.30 6.27
C ALA A 232 -27.79 -11.03 6.08
N LYS A 233 -28.20 -10.76 4.83
CA LYS A 233 -29.08 -9.63 4.50
C LYS A 233 -30.43 -9.72 5.24
N ALA A 234 -31.05 -10.89 5.25
CA ALA A 234 -32.33 -11.11 5.95
C ALA A 234 -32.20 -10.92 7.48
N GLU A 235 -31.03 -11.22 8.04
CA GLU A 235 -30.70 -11.03 9.45
C GLU A 235 -30.19 -9.62 9.80
N GLY A 236 -30.08 -8.71 8.81
CA GLY A 236 -29.52 -7.38 9.00
C GLY A 236 -28.03 -7.36 9.36
N LYS A 237 -27.30 -8.39 8.95
CA LYS A 237 -25.85 -8.55 9.20
C LYS A 237 -25.02 -8.32 7.95
N THR A 238 -23.76 -8.00 8.14
CA THR A 238 -22.74 -8.00 7.08
C THR A 238 -21.85 -9.22 7.25
N VAL A 239 -21.50 -9.86 6.13
CA VAL A 239 -20.59 -11.01 6.11
C VAL A 239 -19.67 -10.95 4.90
N SER A 240 -18.52 -11.59 5.01
CA SER A 240 -17.61 -11.79 3.89
C SER A 240 -17.49 -13.27 3.56
N VAL A 241 -17.54 -13.59 2.26
CA VAL A 241 -17.54 -14.95 1.72
C VAL A 241 -16.42 -15.10 0.70
N GLY A 242 -15.53 -16.06 0.91
CA GLY A 242 -14.52 -16.48 -0.09
C GLY A 242 -15.07 -17.58 -0.96
N LEU A 243 -15.21 -17.33 -2.26
CA LEU A 243 -15.65 -18.32 -3.25
C LEU A 243 -14.43 -18.91 -3.95
N LEU A 244 -14.25 -20.23 -3.82
CA LEU A 244 -13.15 -20.92 -4.49
C LEU A 244 -13.40 -21.01 -6.00
N GLY A 245 -12.49 -20.46 -6.81
CA GLY A 245 -12.54 -20.58 -8.26
C GLY A 245 -11.75 -19.49 -8.99
N ASN A 246 -11.78 -19.55 -10.32
CA ASN A 246 -11.10 -18.59 -11.18
C ASN A 246 -12.04 -17.41 -11.50
N ALA A 247 -11.59 -16.19 -11.25
CA ALA A 247 -12.40 -15.00 -11.48
C ALA A 247 -12.79 -14.83 -12.96
N ALA A 248 -11.89 -15.15 -13.89
CA ALA A 248 -12.18 -15.05 -15.31
C ALA A 248 -13.22 -16.09 -15.81
N GLU A 249 -13.51 -17.12 -15.00
CA GLU A 249 -14.61 -18.08 -15.25
C GLU A 249 -15.87 -17.68 -14.49
N LEU A 250 -15.73 -17.31 -13.22
CA LEU A 250 -16.89 -17.09 -12.33
C LEU A 250 -17.57 -15.75 -12.56
N LEU A 251 -16.86 -14.66 -12.90
CA LEU A 251 -17.53 -13.37 -13.18
C LEU A 251 -18.49 -13.45 -14.38
N PRO A 252 -18.07 -13.99 -15.56
CA PRO A 252 -19.00 -14.18 -16.67
C PRO A 252 -20.20 -15.07 -16.29
N GLU A 253 -19.99 -16.12 -15.49
CA GLU A 253 -21.06 -17.03 -15.07
C GLU A 253 -22.06 -16.34 -14.12
N ILE A 254 -21.57 -15.56 -13.14
CA ILE A 254 -22.41 -14.76 -12.23
C ILE A 254 -23.25 -13.77 -13.05
N TYR A 255 -22.63 -13.08 -14.02
CA TYR A 255 -23.33 -12.15 -14.91
C TYR A 255 -24.42 -12.86 -15.72
N ARG A 256 -24.10 -14.00 -16.37
CA ARG A 256 -25.01 -14.79 -17.20
C ARG A 256 -26.22 -15.32 -16.40
N ARG A 257 -26.03 -15.62 -15.10
CA ARG A 257 -27.12 -16.03 -14.19
C ARG A 257 -28.05 -14.88 -13.78
N GLY A 258 -27.78 -13.65 -14.20
CA GLY A 258 -28.57 -12.48 -13.81
C GLY A 258 -28.29 -11.99 -12.38
N ILE A 259 -27.28 -12.52 -11.70
CA ILE A 259 -26.86 -12.08 -10.37
C ILE A 259 -26.11 -10.76 -10.51
N ARG A 260 -26.52 -9.74 -9.73
CA ARG A 260 -25.93 -8.39 -9.79
C ARG A 260 -25.49 -7.96 -8.40
N PRO A 261 -24.18 -7.73 -8.20
CA PRO A 261 -23.69 -7.08 -6.98
C PRO A 261 -24.11 -5.61 -6.96
N ASP A 262 -24.09 -5.01 -5.78
CA ASP A 262 -24.28 -3.57 -5.64
C ASP A 262 -23.01 -2.80 -6.04
N LEU A 263 -21.83 -3.39 -5.85
CA LEU A 263 -20.52 -2.83 -6.17
C LEU A 263 -19.62 -3.93 -6.77
N LEU A 264 -18.76 -3.58 -7.71
CA LEU A 264 -17.78 -4.50 -8.30
C LEU A 264 -16.39 -3.89 -8.35
N THR A 265 -15.40 -4.66 -7.93
CA THR A 265 -13.97 -4.32 -8.07
C THR A 265 -13.12 -5.55 -8.36
N ASP A 266 -11.82 -5.35 -8.57
CA ASP A 266 -10.82 -6.42 -8.70
C ASP A 266 -9.51 -6.03 -8.06
N GLN A 267 -8.91 -6.96 -7.33
CA GLN A 267 -7.55 -6.82 -6.79
C GLN A 267 -6.76 -8.13 -6.89
N THR A 268 -6.92 -8.84 -8.00
CA THR A 268 -6.03 -9.95 -8.37
C THR A 268 -4.60 -9.42 -8.60
N SER A 269 -3.60 -10.30 -8.54
CA SER A 269 -2.21 -9.91 -8.80
C SER A 269 -1.90 -9.84 -10.31
N ALA A 270 -2.75 -9.16 -11.08
CA ALA A 270 -2.68 -9.08 -12.54
C ALA A 270 -1.42 -8.37 -13.06
N HIS A 271 -0.74 -7.58 -12.21
CA HIS A 271 0.53 -6.91 -12.54
C HIS A 271 1.70 -7.89 -12.75
N ASP A 272 1.56 -9.14 -12.32
CA ASP A 272 2.51 -10.23 -12.58
C ASP A 272 1.77 -11.40 -13.26
N PRO A 273 1.70 -11.43 -14.58
CA PRO A 273 0.98 -12.47 -15.31
C PRO A 273 1.50 -13.90 -15.09
N VAL A 274 2.78 -14.05 -14.74
CA VAL A 274 3.40 -15.36 -14.53
C VAL A 274 3.08 -15.91 -13.13
N ASN A 275 3.29 -15.11 -12.09
CA ASN A 275 3.20 -15.59 -10.71
C ASN A 275 1.90 -15.17 -10.01
N GLY A 276 1.18 -14.21 -10.55
CA GLY A 276 0.05 -13.56 -9.91
C GLY A 276 -1.33 -13.96 -10.42
N TYR A 277 -1.45 -14.54 -11.61
CA TYR A 277 -2.74 -14.78 -12.22
C TYR A 277 -2.87 -16.20 -12.82
N LEU A 278 -3.83 -16.97 -12.31
CA LEU A 278 -4.12 -18.34 -12.80
C LEU A 278 -4.84 -18.28 -14.15
N PRO A 279 -4.30 -18.89 -15.22
CA PRO A 279 -5.01 -18.98 -16.50
C PRO A 279 -6.31 -19.81 -16.42
N ILE A 280 -7.30 -19.47 -17.23
CA ILE A 280 -8.54 -20.24 -17.37
C ILE A 280 -8.23 -21.68 -17.78
N GLY A 281 -8.92 -22.64 -17.15
CA GLY A 281 -8.80 -24.05 -17.46
C GLY A 281 -7.53 -24.72 -16.94
N TRP A 282 -6.63 -23.98 -16.30
CA TRP A 282 -5.42 -24.57 -15.71
C TRP A 282 -5.67 -24.97 -14.26
N SER A 283 -5.10 -26.12 -13.85
CA SER A 283 -4.99 -26.46 -12.43
C SER A 283 -3.87 -25.64 -11.77
N LEU A 284 -3.90 -25.53 -10.44
CA LEU A 284 -2.81 -24.92 -9.69
C LEU A 284 -1.46 -25.62 -9.94
N GLU A 285 -1.48 -26.95 -10.06
CA GLU A 285 -0.29 -27.75 -10.34
C GLU A 285 0.30 -27.40 -11.70
N GLN A 286 -0.52 -27.38 -12.75
CA GLN A 286 -0.11 -26.97 -14.10
C GLN A 286 0.45 -25.56 -14.13
N TRP A 287 -0.15 -24.63 -13.36
CA TRP A 287 0.33 -23.27 -13.25
C TRP A 287 1.69 -23.21 -12.55
N PHE A 288 1.85 -23.89 -11.41
CA PHE A 288 3.12 -23.92 -10.68
C PHE A 288 4.24 -24.55 -11.47
N GLU A 289 4.00 -25.66 -12.17
CA GLU A 289 4.98 -26.26 -13.07
C GLU A 289 5.29 -25.37 -14.28
N GLY A 290 4.24 -24.76 -14.86
CA GLY A 290 4.36 -23.91 -16.06
C GLY A 290 5.28 -22.71 -15.81
N ARG A 291 5.18 -22.08 -14.64
CA ARG A 291 6.03 -20.92 -14.26
C ARG A 291 7.53 -21.20 -14.34
N GLU A 292 7.93 -22.43 -14.02
CA GLU A 292 9.33 -22.84 -14.07
C GLU A 292 9.75 -23.32 -15.47
N ARG A 293 8.83 -23.98 -16.22
CA ARG A 293 9.14 -24.64 -17.49
C ARG A 293 8.99 -23.73 -18.69
N ASP A 294 7.91 -22.94 -18.75
CA ASP A 294 7.60 -22.03 -19.85
C ASP A 294 6.84 -20.80 -19.33
N PRO A 295 7.54 -19.86 -18.69
CA PRO A 295 6.94 -18.63 -18.17
C PRO A 295 6.21 -17.82 -19.25
N LYS A 296 6.66 -17.91 -20.51
CA LYS A 296 6.03 -17.20 -21.62
C LYS A 296 4.64 -17.74 -21.90
N ALA A 297 4.48 -19.06 -22.01
CA ALA A 297 3.18 -19.68 -22.23
C ALA A 297 2.21 -19.37 -21.07
N VAL A 298 2.70 -19.38 -19.82
CA VAL A 298 1.90 -18.96 -18.65
C VAL A 298 1.45 -17.51 -18.79
N SER A 299 2.37 -16.60 -19.10
CA SER A 299 2.07 -15.19 -19.28
C SER A 299 1.03 -14.95 -20.37
N ASP A 300 1.19 -15.58 -21.55
CA ASP A 300 0.27 -15.42 -22.66
C ASP A 300 -1.14 -15.95 -22.29
N ALA A 301 -1.24 -17.11 -21.65
CA ALA A 301 -2.51 -17.67 -21.19
C ALA A 301 -3.18 -16.85 -20.08
N ALA A 302 -2.39 -16.30 -19.14
CA ALA A 302 -2.89 -15.44 -18.09
C ALA A 302 -3.44 -14.12 -18.64
N LYS A 303 -2.74 -13.48 -19.59
CA LYS A 303 -3.18 -12.25 -20.24
C LYS A 303 -4.48 -12.44 -21.01
N ALA A 304 -4.61 -13.53 -21.77
CA ALA A 304 -5.87 -13.87 -22.44
C ALA A 304 -7.02 -14.07 -21.45
N SER A 305 -6.74 -14.66 -20.27
CA SER A 305 -7.74 -14.83 -19.21
C SER A 305 -8.13 -13.50 -18.56
N MET A 306 -7.18 -12.58 -18.37
CA MET A 306 -7.44 -11.22 -17.87
C MET A 306 -8.34 -10.43 -18.84
N ALA A 307 -8.19 -10.60 -20.14
CA ALA A 307 -9.08 -9.98 -21.12
C ALA A 307 -10.55 -10.43 -20.94
N ILE A 308 -10.79 -11.72 -20.68
CA ILE A 308 -12.13 -12.26 -20.39
C ILE A 308 -12.66 -11.69 -19.05
N HIS A 309 -11.82 -11.61 -18.04
CA HIS A 309 -12.17 -11.04 -16.74
C HIS A 309 -12.61 -9.56 -16.88
N VAL A 310 -11.82 -8.74 -17.57
CA VAL A 310 -12.15 -7.33 -17.81
C VAL A 310 -13.40 -7.17 -18.65
N GLN A 311 -13.61 -8.03 -19.66
CA GLN A 311 -14.86 -8.03 -20.44
C GLN A 311 -16.07 -8.27 -19.54
N ALA A 312 -16.01 -9.21 -18.60
CA ALA A 312 -17.09 -9.41 -17.64
C ALA A 312 -17.31 -8.19 -16.72
N MET A 313 -16.24 -7.52 -16.30
CA MET A 313 -16.37 -6.25 -15.53
C MET A 313 -17.06 -5.16 -16.36
N LEU A 314 -16.74 -5.04 -17.65
CA LEU A 314 -17.41 -4.13 -18.60
C LEU A 314 -18.90 -4.45 -18.76
N ASP A 315 -19.26 -5.74 -18.80
CA ASP A 315 -20.65 -6.18 -18.90
C ASP A 315 -21.45 -5.77 -17.64
N PHE A 316 -20.88 -5.94 -16.44
CA PHE A 316 -21.47 -5.44 -15.19
C PHE A 316 -21.60 -3.93 -15.18
N HIS A 317 -20.54 -3.22 -15.59
CA HIS A 317 -20.56 -1.76 -15.68
C HIS A 317 -21.67 -1.26 -16.61
N SER A 318 -21.79 -1.86 -17.79
CA SER A 318 -22.83 -1.55 -18.78
C SER A 318 -24.24 -1.87 -18.28
N ALA A 319 -24.36 -2.83 -17.35
CA ALA A 319 -25.60 -3.15 -16.67
C ALA A 319 -25.92 -2.20 -15.48
N GLY A 320 -25.12 -1.16 -15.28
CA GLY A 320 -25.32 -0.12 -14.25
C GLY A 320 -24.75 -0.47 -12.87
N VAL A 321 -23.91 -1.51 -12.76
CA VAL A 321 -23.20 -1.80 -11.51
C VAL A 321 -22.01 -0.85 -11.38
N PRO A 322 -21.88 -0.08 -10.27
CA PRO A 322 -20.70 0.71 -9.99
C PRO A 322 -19.45 -0.19 -9.94
N THR A 323 -18.59 -0.01 -10.95
CA THR A 323 -17.43 -0.88 -11.20
C THR A 323 -16.17 -0.07 -11.21
N VAL A 324 -15.13 -0.53 -10.50
CA VAL A 324 -13.80 0.09 -10.51
C VAL A 324 -12.69 -0.94 -10.56
N ASP A 325 -11.58 -0.56 -11.18
CA ASP A 325 -10.28 -1.23 -11.03
C ASP A 325 -9.61 -0.72 -9.75
N TYR A 326 -9.11 -1.64 -8.94
CA TYR A 326 -8.39 -1.30 -7.71
C TYR A 326 -6.86 -1.13 -7.92
N GLY A 327 -6.42 -0.93 -9.15
CA GLY A 327 -5.05 -0.52 -9.49
C GLY A 327 -4.04 -1.66 -9.52
N ASN A 328 -4.38 -2.75 -10.22
CA ASN A 328 -3.50 -3.90 -10.43
C ASN A 328 -3.04 -4.06 -11.88
N ASN A 329 -3.31 -3.08 -12.73
CA ASN A 329 -2.95 -3.03 -14.16
C ASN A 329 -3.74 -4.00 -15.07
N ILE A 330 -4.81 -4.64 -14.58
CA ILE A 330 -5.58 -5.63 -15.36
C ILE A 330 -6.21 -5.03 -16.63
N ARG A 331 -6.67 -3.75 -16.55
CA ARG A 331 -7.26 -3.05 -17.71
C ARG A 331 -6.23 -2.81 -18.82
N GLN A 332 -5.00 -2.46 -18.48
CA GLN A 332 -3.94 -2.27 -19.48
C GLN A 332 -3.61 -3.60 -20.16
N VAL A 333 -3.46 -4.68 -19.39
CA VAL A 333 -3.23 -6.00 -19.95
C VAL A 333 -4.37 -6.42 -20.89
N ALA A 334 -5.62 -6.23 -20.49
CA ALA A 334 -6.78 -6.53 -21.31
C ALA A 334 -6.81 -5.70 -22.60
N LYS A 335 -6.43 -4.43 -22.55
CA LYS A 335 -6.31 -3.55 -23.72
C LYS A 335 -5.26 -4.05 -24.70
N ASP A 336 -4.11 -4.46 -24.18
CA ASP A 336 -3.02 -5.03 -24.99
C ASP A 336 -3.44 -6.36 -25.64
N GLU A 337 -4.34 -7.12 -25.02
CA GLU A 337 -4.98 -8.34 -25.54
C GLU A 337 -6.22 -8.07 -26.42
N GLY A 338 -6.49 -6.82 -26.79
CA GLY A 338 -7.50 -6.44 -27.78
C GLY A 338 -8.85 -5.98 -27.22
N VAL A 339 -9.01 -5.83 -25.91
CA VAL A 339 -10.22 -5.22 -25.31
C VAL A 339 -10.12 -3.69 -25.43
N ALA A 340 -10.53 -3.14 -26.56
CA ALA A 340 -10.32 -1.75 -26.91
C ALA A 340 -10.89 -0.75 -25.88
N ASN A 341 -12.01 -1.12 -25.25
CA ASN A 341 -12.74 -0.31 -24.27
C ASN A 341 -12.44 -0.71 -22.80
N ALA A 342 -11.32 -1.34 -22.52
CA ALA A 342 -10.94 -1.80 -21.17
C ALA A 342 -10.96 -0.69 -20.10
N PHE A 343 -10.84 0.58 -20.49
CA PHE A 343 -10.85 1.74 -19.62
C PHE A 343 -12.19 2.47 -19.54
N ASP A 344 -13.31 1.90 -20.06
CA ASP A 344 -14.63 2.52 -19.99
C ASP A 344 -15.17 2.58 -18.55
N PHE A 345 -14.72 1.70 -17.65
CA PHE A 345 -14.91 1.89 -16.20
C PHE A 345 -13.63 2.46 -15.58
N PRO A 346 -13.75 3.34 -14.58
CA PRO A 346 -12.62 4.06 -14.00
C PRO A 346 -11.79 3.19 -13.04
N GLY A 347 -10.57 3.65 -12.72
CA GLY A 347 -9.88 3.27 -11.51
C GLY A 347 -10.52 3.88 -10.26
N PHE A 348 -10.25 3.31 -9.09
CA PHE A 348 -10.83 3.77 -7.82
C PHE A 348 -10.36 5.19 -7.45
N VAL A 349 -9.15 5.58 -7.85
CA VAL A 349 -8.61 6.91 -7.51
C VAL A 349 -9.36 8.04 -8.21
N PRO A 350 -9.48 8.07 -9.56
CA PRO A 350 -10.24 9.13 -10.21
C PRO A 350 -11.72 9.13 -9.81
N ALA A 351 -12.29 7.96 -9.50
CA ALA A 351 -13.69 7.84 -9.13
C ALA A 351 -13.99 8.35 -7.70
N TYR A 352 -13.15 8.02 -6.72
CA TYR A 352 -13.49 8.21 -5.30
C TYR A 352 -12.44 8.94 -4.48
N ILE A 353 -11.16 8.84 -4.81
CA ILE A 353 -10.06 9.33 -3.97
C ILE A 353 -9.56 10.72 -4.39
N ARG A 354 -9.71 11.09 -5.65
CA ARG A 354 -9.23 12.37 -6.19
C ARG A 354 -9.67 13.60 -5.38
N PRO A 355 -10.94 13.73 -4.94
CA PRO A 355 -11.37 14.87 -4.12
C PRO A 355 -10.65 14.96 -2.77
N LEU A 356 -10.25 13.81 -2.19
CA LEU A 356 -9.46 13.77 -0.98
C LEU A 356 -8.02 14.23 -1.24
N PHE A 357 -7.41 13.73 -2.31
CA PHE A 357 -6.06 14.12 -2.74
C PHE A 357 -5.94 15.63 -3.03
N CYS A 358 -6.98 16.24 -3.59
CA CYS A 358 -7.04 17.70 -3.79
C CYS A 358 -6.90 18.50 -2.47
N ARG A 359 -7.20 17.89 -1.33
CA ARG A 359 -7.10 18.50 0.01
C ARG A 359 -5.89 17.98 0.79
N GLY A 360 -4.97 17.28 0.13
CA GLY A 360 -3.82 16.64 0.78
C GLY A 360 -4.22 15.52 1.75
N ILE A 361 -5.50 15.08 1.72
CA ILE A 361 -5.98 13.98 2.56
C ILE A 361 -5.50 12.66 1.95
N GLY A 362 -4.77 11.91 2.73
CA GLY A 362 -4.22 10.63 2.34
C GLY A 362 -3.64 9.85 3.52
N PRO A 363 -2.98 8.73 3.25
CA PRO A 363 -2.53 7.79 4.25
C PRO A 363 -1.45 8.39 5.16
N PHE A 364 -1.77 8.51 6.44
CA PHE A 364 -0.88 8.92 7.52
C PHE A 364 -0.74 7.77 8.50
N ARG A 365 0.48 7.25 8.68
CA ARG A 365 0.74 6.09 9.53
C ARG A 365 1.79 6.36 10.58
N TRP A 366 1.68 5.65 11.71
CA TRP A 366 2.66 5.74 12.78
C TRP A 366 2.89 4.40 13.47
N VAL A 367 4.08 4.26 14.05
CA VAL A 367 4.56 3.03 14.68
C VAL A 367 5.15 3.36 16.04
N ALA A 368 4.77 2.61 17.09
CA ALA A 368 5.30 2.74 18.43
C ALA A 368 6.56 1.89 18.62
N LEU A 369 7.72 2.53 18.76
CA LEU A 369 8.99 1.83 18.95
C LEU A 369 9.13 1.19 20.34
N SER A 370 8.22 1.52 21.27
CA SER A 370 8.12 0.84 22.57
C SER A 370 7.76 -0.64 22.45
N GLY A 371 7.06 -1.02 21.39
CA GLY A 371 6.45 -2.34 21.26
C GLY A 371 5.18 -2.52 22.09
N ASP A 372 4.72 -1.46 22.78
CA ASP A 372 3.53 -1.52 23.61
C ASP A 372 2.28 -1.01 22.85
N PRO A 373 1.24 -1.84 22.66
CA PRO A 373 -0.03 -1.42 22.05
C PRO A 373 -0.69 -0.21 22.72
N GLU A 374 -0.47 0.01 24.01
CA GLU A 374 -1.04 1.16 24.74
C GLU A 374 -0.56 2.50 24.18
N ASP A 375 0.66 2.59 23.66
CA ASP A 375 1.14 3.81 23.03
C ASP A 375 0.36 4.14 21.75
N ILE A 376 -0.09 3.12 21.00
CA ILE A 376 -1.00 3.33 19.86
C ILE A 376 -2.40 3.75 20.35
N TYR A 377 -2.92 3.14 21.39
CA TYR A 377 -4.26 3.52 21.89
C TYR A 377 -4.30 4.94 22.47
N ARG A 378 -3.21 5.39 23.06
CA ARG A 378 -3.05 6.79 23.51
C ARG A 378 -2.98 7.76 22.33
N THR A 379 -2.19 7.42 21.30
CA THR A 379 -2.14 8.23 20.08
C THR A 379 -3.48 8.22 19.33
N ASP A 380 -4.21 7.10 19.26
CA ASP A 380 -5.59 7.05 18.72
C ASP A 380 -6.52 8.02 19.48
N ALA A 381 -6.41 8.08 20.81
CA ALA A 381 -7.19 9.01 21.63
C ALA A 381 -6.82 10.47 21.33
N LYS A 382 -5.53 10.76 21.18
CA LYS A 382 -5.03 12.10 20.84
C LYS A 382 -5.51 12.55 19.45
N VAL A 383 -5.52 11.64 18.46
CA VAL A 383 -6.09 11.94 17.13
C VAL A 383 -7.57 12.33 17.23
N LYS A 384 -8.36 11.60 18.02
CA LYS A 384 -9.79 11.92 18.23
C LYS A 384 -9.98 13.24 18.98
N GLU A 385 -9.12 13.56 19.92
CA GLU A 385 -9.12 14.84 20.66
C GLU A 385 -8.86 16.03 19.74
N LEU A 386 -7.87 15.91 18.85
CA LEU A 386 -7.45 17.00 17.95
C LEU A 386 -8.37 17.17 16.74
N LEU A 387 -9.08 16.13 16.35
CA LEU A 387 -9.98 16.11 15.18
C LEU A 387 -11.41 15.70 15.59
N PRO A 388 -12.06 16.44 16.52
CA PRO A 388 -13.32 16.03 17.15
C PRO A 388 -14.49 15.93 16.17
N GLU A 389 -14.49 16.72 15.08
CA GLU A 389 -15.56 16.76 14.10
C GLU A 389 -15.45 15.67 13.02
N ASN A 390 -14.37 14.89 13.00
CA ASN A 390 -14.13 13.86 11.99
C ASN A 390 -14.75 12.51 12.39
N ALA A 391 -16.08 12.42 12.33
CA ALA A 391 -16.81 11.21 12.71
C ALA A 391 -16.40 9.94 11.91
N PRO A 392 -16.12 9.98 10.59
CA PRO A 392 -15.62 8.82 9.86
C PRO A 392 -14.28 8.31 10.41
N LEU A 393 -13.35 9.21 10.73
CA LEU A 393 -12.06 8.88 11.33
C LEU A 393 -12.24 8.23 12.71
N HIS A 394 -13.13 8.78 13.54
CA HIS A 394 -13.43 8.18 14.85
C HIS A 394 -14.00 6.76 14.72
N ARG A 395 -14.91 6.53 13.78
CA ARG A 395 -15.42 5.17 13.50
C ARG A 395 -14.30 4.22 13.09
N TRP A 396 -13.43 4.66 12.16
CA TRP A 396 -12.27 3.88 11.74
C TRP A 396 -11.38 3.49 12.94
N LEU A 397 -10.96 4.45 13.76
CA LEU A 397 -10.06 4.20 14.90
C LEU A 397 -10.69 3.26 15.94
N ASN A 398 -12.00 3.39 16.19
CA ASN A 398 -12.70 2.47 17.10
C ASN A 398 -12.72 1.04 16.55
N MET A 399 -13.10 0.86 15.28
CA MET A 399 -13.10 -0.47 14.65
C MET A 399 -11.69 -1.05 14.52
N ALA A 400 -10.70 -0.22 14.21
CA ALA A 400 -9.31 -0.66 14.12
C ALA A 400 -8.79 -1.18 15.47
N ARG A 401 -9.16 -0.55 16.58
CA ARG A 401 -8.82 -1.02 17.93
C ARG A 401 -9.39 -2.42 18.20
N GLU A 402 -10.60 -2.71 17.73
CA GLU A 402 -11.30 -3.97 18.00
C GLU A 402 -10.92 -5.08 17.00
N ARG A 403 -10.68 -4.75 15.74
CA ARG A 403 -10.60 -5.73 14.65
C ARG A 403 -9.21 -5.87 14.02
N ILE A 404 -8.29 -4.91 14.21
CA ILE A 404 -6.94 -4.98 13.66
C ILE A 404 -5.98 -5.54 14.69
N GLN A 405 -5.39 -6.69 14.36
CA GLN A 405 -4.28 -7.25 15.12
C GLN A 405 -2.96 -6.67 14.61
N PHE A 406 -2.10 -6.24 15.53
CA PHE A 406 -0.78 -5.72 15.16
C PHE A 406 0.11 -6.84 14.62
N GLN A 407 0.78 -6.54 13.51
CA GLN A 407 1.79 -7.40 12.91
C GLN A 407 3.16 -6.75 13.16
N GLY A 408 4.00 -7.38 13.97
CA GLY A 408 5.28 -6.80 14.42
C GLY A 408 5.09 -5.68 15.45
N LEU A 409 5.80 -4.56 15.27
CA LEU A 409 5.64 -3.36 16.11
C LEU A 409 4.21 -2.81 15.99
N PRO A 410 3.61 -2.38 17.13
CA PRO A 410 2.29 -1.76 17.10
C PRO A 410 2.26 -0.52 16.21
N ALA A 411 1.24 -0.45 15.36
CA ALA A 411 1.13 0.61 14.37
C ALA A 411 -0.33 1.01 14.14
N ARG A 412 -0.54 2.21 13.59
CA ARG A 412 -1.83 2.69 13.15
C ARG A 412 -1.69 3.48 11.86
N ILE A 413 -2.78 3.55 11.12
CA ILE A 413 -2.97 4.40 9.95
C ILE A 413 -4.32 5.08 10.05
N CYS A 414 -4.41 6.30 9.56
CA CYS A 414 -5.65 7.01 9.25
C CYS A 414 -5.44 7.92 8.03
N TRP A 415 -6.52 8.46 7.49
CA TRP A 415 -6.43 9.45 6.42
C TRP A 415 -6.71 10.83 6.96
N VAL A 416 -5.71 11.69 6.87
CA VAL A 416 -5.76 13.10 7.31
C VAL A 416 -5.01 13.99 6.32
N GLY A 417 -5.35 15.28 6.31
CA GLY A 417 -4.94 16.23 5.29
C GLY A 417 -3.83 17.18 5.69
N LEU A 418 -3.66 18.18 4.82
CA LEU A 418 -2.80 19.32 5.07
C LEU A 418 -3.30 20.09 6.30
N GLY A 419 -2.39 20.49 7.21
CA GLY A 419 -2.69 21.17 8.46
C GLY A 419 -3.11 20.25 9.62
N ASP A 420 -3.43 18.99 9.35
CA ASP A 420 -3.70 17.99 10.39
C ASP A 420 -2.47 17.14 10.71
N ARG A 421 -1.68 16.76 9.68
CA ARG A 421 -0.52 15.87 9.86
C ARG A 421 0.57 16.47 10.73
N ASP A 422 0.91 17.74 10.54
CA ASP A 422 1.87 18.48 11.35
C ASP A 422 1.40 18.64 12.80
N ARG A 423 0.11 19.00 13.01
CA ARG A 423 -0.50 19.07 14.35
C ARG A 423 -0.43 17.73 15.09
N LEU A 424 -0.75 16.63 14.41
CA LEU A 424 -0.66 15.28 14.99
C LEU A 424 0.78 14.89 15.28
N GLY A 425 1.71 15.16 14.37
CA GLY A 425 3.13 14.88 14.55
C GLY A 425 3.73 15.63 15.74
N LEU A 426 3.40 16.91 15.88
CA LEU A 426 3.82 17.75 17.02
C LEU A 426 3.22 17.22 18.33
N ALA A 427 1.94 16.85 18.33
CA ALA A 427 1.30 16.28 19.52
C ALA A 427 1.94 14.95 19.94
N PHE A 428 2.25 14.06 19.00
CA PHE A 428 2.95 12.82 19.31
C PHE A 428 4.35 13.08 19.87
N ASN A 429 5.06 14.07 19.33
CA ASN A 429 6.36 14.48 19.85
C ASN A 429 6.28 15.01 21.29
N GLU A 430 5.26 15.79 21.60
CA GLU A 430 5.02 16.27 22.97
C GLU A 430 4.68 15.13 23.93
N MET A 431 3.86 14.16 23.49
CA MET A 431 3.54 12.97 24.29
C MET A 431 4.78 12.11 24.59
N VAL A 432 5.75 12.06 23.66
CA VAL A 432 7.05 11.42 23.92
C VAL A 432 7.87 12.24 24.90
N ALA A 433 7.97 13.57 24.71
CA ALA A 433 8.72 14.48 25.60
C ALA A 433 8.22 14.46 27.04
N SER A 434 6.91 14.39 27.23
CA SER A 434 6.26 14.33 28.55
C SER A 434 6.34 12.97 29.24
N GLY A 435 6.73 11.92 28.51
CA GLY A 435 6.74 10.54 28.99
C GLY A 435 5.35 9.88 29.01
N GLU A 436 4.34 10.48 28.38
CA GLU A 436 3.03 9.86 28.16
C GLU A 436 3.16 8.65 27.25
N LEU A 437 4.02 8.71 26.24
CA LEU A 437 4.43 7.58 25.43
C LEU A 437 5.78 7.04 25.91
N LYS A 438 5.93 5.73 25.88
CA LYS A 438 7.08 5.02 26.47
C LYS A 438 8.36 5.12 25.63
N ALA A 439 8.23 5.34 24.32
CA ALA A 439 9.34 5.47 23.38
C ALA A 439 8.91 6.31 22.16
N PRO A 440 9.85 6.72 21.29
CA PRO A 440 9.55 7.47 20.09
C PRO A 440 8.53 6.83 19.17
N ILE A 441 7.88 7.69 18.38
CA ILE A 441 6.94 7.34 17.33
C ILE A 441 7.60 7.56 15.97
N VAL A 442 7.57 6.54 15.12
CA VAL A 442 7.92 6.68 13.71
C VAL A 442 6.67 7.08 12.94
N ILE A 443 6.73 8.14 12.18
CA ILE A 443 5.63 8.65 11.35
C ILE A 443 6.02 8.53 9.89
N GLY A 444 5.13 8.00 9.08
CA GLY A 444 5.31 7.92 7.64
C GLY A 444 3.97 7.93 6.92
N ARG A 445 4.00 7.56 5.66
CA ARG A 445 2.80 7.44 4.85
C ARG A 445 2.94 6.34 3.81
N ASP A 446 1.85 6.02 3.12
CA ASP A 446 1.92 5.20 1.93
C ASP A 446 2.61 5.97 0.79
N HIS A 447 3.34 5.27 -0.06
CA HIS A 447 3.96 5.86 -1.25
C HIS A 447 2.94 6.33 -2.30
N LEU A 448 1.71 5.91 -2.18
CA LEU A 448 0.60 6.25 -3.07
C LEU A 448 -0.15 7.50 -2.62
N ASP A 449 0.46 8.33 -1.78
CA ASP A 449 -0.08 9.60 -1.32
C ASP A 449 -0.14 10.65 -2.44
N SER A 450 -0.94 11.66 -2.23
CA SER A 450 -1.40 12.64 -3.25
C SER A 450 -0.28 13.36 -4.01
N GLY A 451 0.86 13.63 -3.38
CA GLY A 451 2.00 14.35 -3.98
C GLY A 451 3.17 13.47 -4.40
N SER A 452 3.16 12.20 -4.06
CA SER A 452 4.36 11.36 -4.06
C SER A 452 4.43 10.32 -5.17
N VAL A 453 3.50 10.30 -6.11
CA VAL A 453 3.38 9.22 -7.09
C VAL A 453 3.07 9.74 -8.48
N ALA A 454 3.60 9.07 -9.50
CA ALA A 454 3.15 9.12 -10.88
C ALA A 454 2.85 7.69 -11.33
N SER A 455 1.57 7.41 -11.57
CA SER A 455 1.05 6.08 -11.91
C SER A 455 -0.19 6.25 -12.79
N PRO A 456 -0.03 6.30 -14.13
CA PRO A 456 -1.10 6.64 -15.08
C PRO A 456 -2.31 5.70 -15.02
N ASN A 457 -2.11 4.45 -14.62
CA ASN A 457 -3.17 3.44 -14.53
C ASN A 457 -3.72 3.28 -13.10
N ARG A 458 -3.39 4.19 -12.17
CA ARG A 458 -3.83 4.09 -10.77
C ARG A 458 -4.00 5.48 -10.13
N GLU A 459 -3.00 6.00 -9.40
CA GLU A 459 -3.14 7.21 -8.57
C GLU A 459 -3.25 8.48 -9.40
N THR A 460 -2.60 8.53 -10.56
CA THR A 460 -2.63 9.70 -11.44
C THR A 460 -3.43 9.47 -12.72
N GLU A 461 -4.26 8.43 -12.74
CA GLU A 461 -5.19 8.16 -13.85
C GLU A 461 -6.13 9.36 -14.07
N ALA A 462 -6.30 9.75 -15.32
CA ALA A 462 -7.20 10.80 -15.77
C ALA A 462 -7.00 12.14 -15.05
N MET A 463 -5.75 12.57 -14.91
CA MET A 463 -5.46 13.93 -14.46
C MET A 463 -6.06 14.94 -15.45
N ARG A 464 -6.70 15.99 -14.91
CA ARG A 464 -7.45 16.97 -15.70
C ARG A 464 -6.61 17.65 -16.80
N ASP A 465 -5.33 17.83 -16.55
CA ASP A 465 -4.36 18.46 -17.46
C ASP A 465 -3.58 17.46 -18.34
N GLY A 466 -3.85 16.16 -18.20
CA GLY A 466 -3.14 15.09 -18.91
C GLY A 466 -1.76 14.76 -18.37
N SER A 467 -1.42 15.21 -17.15
CA SER A 467 -0.11 14.97 -16.53
C SER A 467 0.05 13.60 -15.86
N ASP A 468 -0.77 12.62 -16.22
CA ASP A 468 -0.85 11.29 -15.62
C ASP A 468 0.52 10.61 -15.48
N ALA A 469 1.35 10.72 -16.50
CA ALA A 469 2.65 10.03 -16.59
C ALA A 469 3.86 10.93 -16.23
N VAL A 470 3.64 12.14 -15.73
CA VAL A 470 4.72 13.07 -15.39
C VAL A 470 5.35 12.69 -14.07
N SER A 471 6.53 12.08 -14.12
CA SER A 471 7.24 11.61 -12.93
C SER A 471 8.10 12.66 -12.21
N ASP A 472 8.13 13.90 -12.69
CA ASP A 472 8.76 15.03 -11.97
C ASP A 472 8.16 15.22 -10.58
N TRP A 473 6.84 14.97 -10.41
CA TRP A 473 6.14 15.16 -9.14
C TRP A 473 6.67 14.31 -7.99
N PRO A 474 6.79 12.97 -8.10
CA PRO A 474 7.42 12.18 -7.05
C PRO A 474 8.90 12.50 -6.84
N LEU A 475 9.62 12.90 -7.87
CA LEU A 475 11.01 13.36 -7.73
C LEU A 475 11.07 14.65 -6.90
N LEU A 476 10.26 15.65 -7.21
CA LEU A 476 10.17 16.90 -6.44
C LEU A 476 9.71 16.64 -5.00
N ASN A 477 8.76 15.72 -4.79
CA ASN A 477 8.34 15.32 -3.45
C ASN A 477 9.51 14.73 -2.63
N ALA A 478 10.31 13.83 -3.21
CA ALA A 478 11.47 13.25 -2.54
C ALA A 478 12.54 14.32 -2.21
N LEU A 479 12.82 15.21 -3.17
CA LEU A 479 13.78 16.31 -2.99
C LEU A 479 13.32 17.28 -1.90
N LEU A 480 12.03 17.65 -1.89
CA LEU A 480 11.47 18.55 -0.89
C LEU A 480 11.48 17.91 0.51
N ASN A 481 11.10 16.65 0.63
CA ASN A 481 11.17 15.93 1.92
C ASN A 481 12.60 15.81 2.44
N THR A 482 13.58 15.63 1.55
CA THR A 482 15.01 15.68 1.88
C THR A 482 15.41 17.06 2.39
N ALA A 483 15.03 18.13 1.70
CA ALA A 483 15.31 19.50 2.10
C ALA A 483 14.59 19.91 3.40
N SER A 484 13.42 19.32 3.68
CA SER A 484 12.62 19.62 4.88
C SER A 484 13.13 18.94 6.15
N GLY A 485 13.98 17.91 6.02
CA GLY A 485 14.58 17.22 7.17
C GLY A 485 13.85 15.94 7.60
N ALA A 486 13.23 15.20 6.67
CA ALA A 486 12.72 13.86 6.95
C ALA A 486 13.86 12.93 7.43
N THR A 487 13.55 11.97 8.30
CA THR A 487 14.57 11.07 8.84
C THR A 487 15.11 10.11 7.81
N TRP A 488 14.24 9.58 6.92
CA TRP A 488 14.69 8.93 5.69
C TRP A 488 13.70 9.15 4.56
N VAL A 489 14.24 9.18 3.34
CA VAL A 489 13.51 9.43 2.10
C VAL A 489 13.86 8.36 1.08
N SER A 490 12.90 7.99 0.27
CA SER A 490 13.09 6.95 -0.73
C SER A 490 12.42 7.30 -2.06
N LEU A 491 13.00 6.82 -3.15
CA LEU A 491 12.42 6.90 -4.49
C LEU A 491 12.44 5.51 -5.13
N HIS A 492 11.29 5.09 -5.67
CA HIS A 492 11.08 3.76 -6.20
C HIS A 492 10.44 3.79 -7.58
N HIS A 493 10.62 2.69 -8.30
CA HIS A 493 9.97 2.43 -9.57
C HIS A 493 9.22 1.08 -9.49
N GLY A 494 8.06 1.00 -10.16
CA GLY A 494 7.28 -0.23 -10.31
C GLY A 494 6.00 -0.23 -9.50
N GLY A 495 6.08 -0.20 -8.19
CA GLY A 495 4.91 -0.21 -7.30
C GLY A 495 3.94 -1.37 -7.56
N GLY A 496 2.67 -1.19 -7.20
CA GLY A 496 1.62 -2.22 -7.35
C GLY A 496 1.12 -2.44 -8.78
N VAL A 497 1.50 -1.59 -9.73
CA VAL A 497 1.13 -1.69 -11.16
C VAL A 497 2.24 -2.26 -12.05
N GLY A 498 3.41 -2.49 -11.47
CA GLY A 498 4.52 -3.16 -12.16
C GLY A 498 5.57 -2.23 -12.74
N MET A 499 6.67 -2.83 -13.20
CA MET A 499 7.81 -2.14 -13.78
C MET A 499 7.42 -1.35 -15.03
N GLY A 500 7.84 -0.09 -15.12
CA GLY A 500 7.51 0.81 -16.23
C GLY A 500 6.21 1.62 -16.05
N TYR A 501 5.40 1.33 -15.05
CA TYR A 501 4.06 1.92 -14.90
C TYR A 501 3.89 2.83 -13.69
N SER A 502 4.89 2.97 -12.82
CA SER A 502 4.79 3.79 -11.61
C SER A 502 6.16 4.25 -11.12
N GLN A 503 6.23 5.52 -10.68
CA GLN A 503 7.31 6.03 -9.84
C GLN A 503 6.71 6.69 -8.61
N HIS A 504 7.33 6.49 -7.45
CA HIS A 504 6.78 6.99 -6.19
C HIS A 504 7.86 7.24 -5.14
N ALA A 505 7.59 8.18 -4.24
CA ALA A 505 8.49 8.58 -3.17
C ALA A 505 7.94 8.20 -1.79
N GLY A 506 8.83 7.81 -0.89
CA GLY A 506 8.55 7.57 0.52
C GLY A 506 9.15 8.66 1.39
N MET A 507 8.45 8.99 2.47
CA MET A 507 8.88 9.91 3.51
C MET A 507 8.62 9.28 4.87
N VAL A 508 9.63 9.29 5.74
CA VAL A 508 9.50 8.85 7.14
C VAL A 508 10.24 9.81 8.07
N ILE A 509 9.63 10.11 9.21
CA ILE A 509 10.16 11.02 10.21
C ILE A 509 9.93 10.49 11.62
N VAL A 510 10.82 10.82 12.55
CA VAL A 510 10.77 10.34 13.93
C VAL A 510 10.35 11.48 14.87
N ALA A 511 9.36 11.21 15.71
CA ALA A 511 8.98 12.02 16.86
C ALA A 511 9.65 11.42 18.09
N ASP A 512 10.80 12.00 18.48
CA ASP A 512 11.64 11.50 19.60
C ASP A 512 11.55 12.33 20.88
N GLY A 513 10.64 13.30 20.91
CA GLY A 513 10.40 14.19 22.04
C GLY A 513 11.31 15.41 22.11
N THR A 514 12.23 15.58 21.16
CA THR A 514 13.17 16.71 21.16
C THR A 514 12.60 17.95 20.45
N PRO A 515 13.10 19.16 20.78
CA PRO A 515 12.76 20.37 20.01
C PRO A 515 13.22 20.31 18.55
N ASP A 516 14.35 19.66 18.27
CA ASP A 516 14.86 19.45 16.91
C ASP A 516 13.90 18.57 16.08
N ALA A 517 13.33 17.52 16.70
CA ALA A 517 12.30 16.70 16.06
C ALA A 517 11.02 17.52 15.81
N ALA A 518 10.59 18.35 16.76
CA ALA A 518 9.41 19.20 16.57
C ALA A 518 9.57 20.13 15.34
N ALA A 519 10.71 20.81 15.21
CA ALA A 519 10.99 21.69 14.09
C ALA A 519 11.00 20.96 12.72
N ARG A 520 11.50 19.72 12.69
CA ARG A 520 11.47 18.89 11.47
C ARG A 520 10.07 18.37 11.16
N LEU A 521 9.33 17.90 12.17
CA LEU A 521 7.94 17.42 12.03
C LEU A 521 7.04 18.50 11.45
N GLU A 522 7.14 19.74 11.97
CA GLU A 522 6.37 20.87 11.46
C GLU A 522 6.62 21.09 9.97
N ARG A 523 7.88 21.14 9.53
CA ARG A 523 8.23 21.35 8.11
C ARG A 523 7.82 20.17 7.23
N VAL A 524 8.19 18.95 7.60
CA VAL A 524 8.01 17.77 6.75
C VAL A 524 6.54 17.42 6.61
N LEU A 525 5.79 17.40 7.72
CA LEU A 525 4.40 16.98 7.71
C LEU A 525 3.43 18.06 7.17
N TRP A 526 3.93 19.29 7.03
CA TRP A 526 3.27 20.34 6.26
C TRP A 526 3.62 20.23 4.76
N ASN A 527 4.91 20.20 4.41
CA ASN A 527 5.36 20.26 3.03
C ASN A 527 4.97 19.02 2.22
N ASP A 528 5.02 17.83 2.81
CA ASP A 528 4.72 16.60 2.11
C ASP A 528 3.28 16.54 1.56
N PRO A 529 2.21 16.71 2.35
CA PRO A 529 0.84 16.77 1.82
C PRO A 529 0.58 18.02 0.96
N ALA A 530 1.28 19.14 1.22
CA ALA A 530 1.15 20.34 0.39
C ALA A 530 1.58 20.11 -1.06
N THR A 531 2.55 19.20 -1.33
CA THR A 531 2.91 18.83 -2.72
C THR A 531 1.74 18.19 -3.46
N GLY A 532 0.88 17.46 -2.75
CA GLY A 532 -0.34 16.89 -3.33
C GLY A 532 -1.37 17.96 -3.68
N VAL A 533 -1.61 18.91 -2.78
CA VAL A 533 -2.48 20.06 -3.05
C VAL A 533 -1.95 20.88 -4.22
N MET A 534 -0.65 21.20 -4.22
CA MET A 534 0.03 21.95 -5.26
C MET A 534 -0.18 21.33 -6.65
N ARG A 535 0.16 20.05 -6.83
CA ARG A 535 0.04 19.38 -8.14
C ARG A 535 -1.39 19.33 -8.67
N HIS A 536 -2.38 19.13 -7.77
CA HIS A 536 -3.78 19.12 -8.15
C HIS A 536 -4.29 20.55 -8.45
N ALA A 537 -3.80 21.56 -7.74
CA ALA A 537 -4.10 22.96 -8.04
C ALA A 537 -3.49 23.39 -9.39
N ASP A 538 -2.24 22.96 -9.69
CA ASP A 538 -1.61 23.19 -10.99
C ASP A 538 -2.42 22.52 -12.12
N ALA A 539 -2.95 21.33 -11.90
CA ALA A 539 -3.88 20.66 -12.81
C ALA A 539 -5.31 21.25 -12.82
N ARG A 540 -5.54 22.39 -12.15
CA ARG A 540 -6.80 23.16 -12.14
C ARG A 540 -7.98 22.47 -11.48
N TYR A 541 -7.77 21.61 -10.50
CA TYR A 541 -8.84 21.11 -9.64
C TYR A 541 -9.28 22.21 -8.67
N SER A 542 -10.59 22.56 -8.69
CA SER A 542 -11.16 23.62 -7.84
C SER A 542 -10.92 23.37 -6.36
N ASP A 543 -11.18 22.14 -5.89
CA ASP A 543 -10.99 21.75 -4.49
C ASP A 543 -9.56 21.96 -4.01
N ALA A 544 -8.57 21.71 -4.89
CA ALA A 544 -7.16 21.92 -4.58
C ALA A 544 -6.80 23.41 -4.54
N ILE A 545 -7.34 24.21 -5.46
CA ILE A 545 -7.16 25.66 -5.48
C ILE A 545 -7.77 26.27 -4.20
N ASP A 546 -8.96 25.84 -3.80
CA ASP A 546 -9.61 26.33 -2.60
C ASP A 546 -8.84 25.90 -1.33
N CYS A 547 -8.36 24.66 -1.29
CA CYS A 547 -7.49 24.18 -0.22
C CYS A 547 -6.20 25.02 -0.13
N ALA A 548 -5.54 25.28 -1.27
CA ALA A 548 -4.33 26.10 -1.32
C ALA A 548 -4.56 27.51 -0.78
N ARG A 549 -5.72 28.13 -1.10
CA ARG A 549 -6.09 29.45 -0.57
C ARG A 549 -6.31 29.41 0.95
N VAL A 550 -7.03 28.41 1.46
CA VAL A 550 -7.27 28.26 2.92
C VAL A 550 -5.97 28.16 3.68
N PHE A 551 -5.01 27.38 3.18
CA PHE A 551 -3.71 27.18 3.82
C PHE A 551 -2.65 28.19 3.36
N GLN A 552 -3.01 29.17 2.53
CA GLN A 552 -2.11 30.23 2.05
C GLN A 552 -0.85 29.70 1.38
N LEU A 553 -0.99 28.62 0.60
CA LEU A 553 0.13 28.08 -0.18
C LEU A 553 0.52 29.09 -1.26
N ASP A 554 1.81 29.41 -1.35
CA ASP A 554 2.35 30.25 -2.43
C ASP A 554 2.51 29.41 -3.72
N LEU A 555 1.54 29.56 -4.60
CA LEU A 555 1.47 28.87 -5.89
C LEU A 555 1.56 29.88 -7.05
N PRO A 556 2.75 30.14 -7.61
CA PRO A 556 2.95 31.20 -8.58
C PRO A 556 2.08 31.13 -9.85
N ASN A 557 1.56 29.94 -10.19
CA ASN A 557 0.78 29.69 -11.40
C ASN A 557 -0.74 29.55 -11.16
N VAL A 558 -1.21 29.73 -9.93
CA VAL A 558 -2.61 29.45 -9.55
C VAL A 558 -3.32 30.71 -9.06
#